data_f74c7b8ed0c659b51d079e91c959dabb
#
_entry.id   f74c7b8ed0c659b51d079e91c959dabb
#
_cell.length_a   1.000
_cell.length_b   1.000
_cell.length_c   1.000
_cell.angle_alpha   90.00
_cell.angle_beta   90.00
_cell.angle_gamma   90.00
#
_symmetry.space_group_name_H-M   'P 1'
#
loop_
_entity.id
_entity.type
_entity.pdbx_description
1 polymer ?
#
loop_
_entity_poly.entity_id
_entity_poly.type
_entity_poly.pdbx_seq_one_letter_code
_entity_poly.pdbx_strand_id
1 'polypeptide(L)'
;MSPEKRTLTEVEGRRLSLSNLDKVIYPDAGFTKADVISYYLHVAPVLLPHLAGRPVTFTRFPDGVGAPSFFEKHVKKGAPPWLRTVKVPRRSGDAGRAVEVIEYAMIEDLASLVWAANLAALELHVPMWRSVRDGSFGDFDTMVFDLDPGAPASMVECCAVARWLHDVLGDAGFEVVCPKTSGSKGLQLYVPLDPRRPGDEVRALAHGLARRLERDHPEAVVSNMRRDLRKG
;
A
#
# COMPACT_ATOMS: atom_id res chain seq x y z
N MET A 1 -2.62 -32.62 10.21
CA MET A 1 -2.77 -31.55 9.20
C MET A 1 -3.56 -32.14 8.04
N SER A 2 -4.75 -31.62 7.73
CA SER A 2 -5.50 -32.05 6.54
C SER A 2 -4.69 -31.71 5.27
N PRO A 3 -4.72 -32.55 4.23
CA PRO A 3 -4.01 -32.30 2.99
C PRO A 3 -4.51 -30.99 2.38
N GLU A 4 -3.57 -30.19 1.89
CA GLU A 4 -3.88 -28.91 1.24
C GLU A 4 -4.70 -29.16 -0.01
N LYS A 5 -5.98 -28.76 0.02
CA LYS A 5 -6.90 -28.87 -1.13
C LYS A 5 -6.51 -27.86 -2.18
N ARG A 6 -6.10 -28.30 -3.35
CA ARG A 6 -5.68 -27.45 -4.47
C ARG A 6 -6.65 -27.55 -5.63
N THR A 7 -6.96 -26.41 -6.22
CA THR A 7 -7.79 -26.28 -7.42
C THR A 7 -6.94 -25.61 -8.51
N LEU A 8 -6.81 -26.31 -9.64
CA LEU A 8 -6.15 -25.73 -10.82
C LEU A 8 -7.19 -24.87 -11.58
N THR A 9 -6.78 -23.68 -11.96
CA THR A 9 -7.59 -22.75 -12.74
C THR A 9 -6.72 -22.03 -13.76
N GLU A 10 -7.38 -21.36 -14.69
CA GLU A 10 -6.72 -20.50 -15.68
C GLU A 10 -7.33 -19.10 -15.62
N VAL A 11 -6.49 -18.10 -15.60
CA VAL A 11 -6.85 -16.68 -15.60
C VAL A 11 -6.02 -15.98 -16.68
N GLU A 12 -6.67 -15.41 -17.67
CA GLU A 12 -6.02 -14.73 -18.81
C GLU A 12 -4.91 -15.57 -19.45
N GLY A 13 -5.18 -16.87 -19.69
CA GLY A 13 -4.23 -17.81 -20.32
C GLY A 13 -3.11 -18.29 -19.39
N ARG A 14 -3.10 -17.90 -18.11
CA ARG A 14 -2.09 -18.28 -17.12
C ARG A 14 -2.62 -19.27 -16.12
N ARG A 15 -1.90 -20.38 -15.93
CA ARG A 15 -2.26 -21.43 -14.97
C ARG A 15 -1.93 -21.03 -13.54
N LEU A 16 -2.90 -21.21 -12.64
CA LEU A 16 -2.81 -20.96 -11.21
C LEU A 16 -3.24 -22.20 -10.43
N SER A 17 -2.56 -22.45 -9.32
CA SER A 17 -2.96 -23.43 -8.32
C SER A 17 -3.48 -22.72 -7.09
N LEU A 18 -4.80 -22.67 -6.95
CA LEU A 18 -5.47 -22.05 -5.81
C LEU A 18 -5.53 -23.07 -4.66
N SER A 19 -5.31 -22.61 -3.44
CA SER A 19 -5.28 -23.50 -2.27
C SER A 19 -6.24 -23.04 -1.19
N ASN A 20 -6.85 -24.00 -0.51
CA ASN A 20 -7.66 -23.76 0.69
C ASN A 20 -8.75 -22.69 0.48
N LEU A 21 -9.52 -22.80 -0.60
CA LEU A 21 -10.55 -21.83 -0.99
C LEU A 21 -11.63 -21.65 0.08
N ASP A 22 -11.94 -22.73 0.80
CA ASP A 22 -12.95 -22.76 1.87
C ASP A 22 -12.44 -22.17 3.20
N LYS A 23 -11.14 -21.77 3.26
CA LYS A 23 -10.57 -21.20 4.49
C LYS A 23 -11.20 -19.86 4.80
N VAL A 24 -11.78 -19.72 6.00
CA VAL A 24 -12.35 -18.47 6.49
C VAL A 24 -11.22 -17.47 6.76
N ILE A 25 -11.31 -16.30 6.12
CA ILE A 25 -10.35 -15.19 6.25
C ILE A 25 -10.90 -14.13 7.19
N TYR A 26 -12.22 -13.83 7.14
CA TYR A 26 -12.91 -12.90 8.04
C TYR A 26 -13.92 -13.66 8.88
N PRO A 27 -13.57 -14.09 10.12
CA PRO A 27 -14.41 -14.97 10.93
C PRO A 27 -15.80 -14.40 11.23
N ASP A 28 -15.90 -13.12 11.54
CA ASP A 28 -17.16 -12.47 11.92
C ASP A 28 -18.19 -12.45 10.77
N ALA A 29 -17.72 -12.38 9.53
CA ALA A 29 -18.55 -12.38 8.34
C ALA A 29 -18.64 -13.76 7.66
N GLY A 30 -17.87 -14.76 8.11
CA GLY A 30 -17.73 -16.04 7.45
C GLY A 30 -17.10 -15.96 6.06
N PHE A 31 -16.39 -14.87 5.75
CA PHE A 31 -15.86 -14.59 4.41
C PHE A 31 -14.60 -15.44 4.17
N THR A 32 -14.64 -16.24 3.12
CA THR A 32 -13.62 -17.23 2.79
C THR A 32 -12.54 -16.68 1.87
N LYS A 33 -11.49 -17.47 1.63
CA LYS A 33 -10.47 -17.13 0.62
C LYS A 33 -11.05 -17.09 -0.80
N ALA A 34 -12.03 -17.92 -1.10
CA ALA A 34 -12.73 -17.84 -2.37
C ALA A 34 -13.46 -16.50 -2.55
N ASP A 35 -14.07 -16.00 -1.48
CA ASP A 35 -14.76 -14.70 -1.48
C ASP A 35 -13.76 -13.55 -1.66
N VAL A 36 -12.58 -13.63 -1.01
CA VAL A 36 -11.49 -12.64 -1.23
C VAL A 36 -11.02 -12.63 -2.68
N ILE A 37 -10.84 -13.81 -3.30
CA ILE A 37 -10.47 -13.90 -4.71
C ILE A 37 -11.57 -13.30 -5.58
N SER A 38 -12.83 -13.63 -5.31
CA SER A 38 -13.99 -13.08 -6.02
C SER A 38 -14.04 -11.55 -5.89
N TYR A 39 -13.82 -11.02 -4.70
CA TYR A 39 -13.75 -9.57 -4.47
C TYR A 39 -12.64 -8.93 -5.33
N TYR A 40 -11.44 -9.51 -5.34
CA TYR A 40 -10.33 -8.98 -6.15
C TYR A 40 -10.63 -9.01 -7.65
N LEU A 41 -11.31 -10.05 -8.13
CA LEU A 41 -11.77 -10.10 -9.52
C LEU A 41 -12.72 -8.95 -9.86
N HIS A 42 -13.65 -8.62 -8.96
CA HIS A 42 -14.63 -7.55 -9.17
C HIS A 42 -13.98 -6.15 -9.14
N VAL A 43 -13.04 -5.92 -8.24
CA VAL A 43 -12.40 -4.61 -8.10
C VAL A 43 -11.17 -4.42 -8.99
N ALA A 44 -10.73 -5.47 -9.68
CA ALA A 44 -9.54 -5.43 -10.54
C ALA A 44 -9.50 -4.24 -11.50
N PRO A 45 -10.59 -3.88 -12.21
CA PRO A 45 -10.57 -2.75 -13.15
C PRO A 45 -10.21 -1.41 -12.51
N VAL A 46 -10.57 -1.22 -11.24
CA VAL A 46 -10.27 0.02 -10.49
C VAL A 46 -9.00 -0.10 -9.64
N LEU A 47 -8.59 -1.31 -9.25
CA LEU A 47 -7.42 -1.54 -8.40
C LEU A 47 -6.11 -1.62 -9.20
N LEU A 48 -6.09 -2.36 -10.30
CA LEU A 48 -4.89 -2.58 -11.10
C LEU A 48 -4.20 -1.30 -11.60
N PRO A 49 -4.91 -0.23 -12.01
CA PRO A 49 -4.27 1.03 -12.39
C PRO A 49 -3.41 1.67 -11.29
N HIS A 50 -3.76 1.44 -10.01
CA HIS A 50 -3.01 1.94 -8.86
C HIS A 50 -1.77 1.08 -8.54
N LEU A 51 -1.77 -0.18 -8.95
CA LEU A 51 -0.67 -1.13 -8.73
C LEU A 51 0.33 -1.15 -9.89
N ALA A 52 -0.14 -0.90 -11.11
CA ALA A 52 0.64 -1.03 -12.33
C ALA A 52 1.93 -0.19 -12.30
N GLY A 53 3.05 -0.82 -12.64
CA GLY A 53 4.39 -0.21 -12.64
C GLY A 53 4.99 0.00 -11.25
N ARG A 54 4.38 -0.50 -10.18
CA ARG A 54 4.87 -0.31 -8.82
C ARG A 54 5.27 -1.63 -8.17
N PRO A 55 6.43 -1.72 -7.48
CA PRO A 55 6.76 -2.89 -6.66
C PRO A 55 5.80 -3.00 -5.48
N VAL A 56 5.27 -4.20 -5.25
CA VAL A 56 4.25 -4.42 -4.23
C VAL A 56 4.85 -5.09 -2.99
N THR A 57 4.54 -4.56 -1.82
CA THR A 57 4.71 -5.23 -0.52
C THR A 57 3.35 -5.74 -0.06
N PHE A 58 3.28 -6.99 0.33
CA PHE A 58 2.05 -7.59 0.84
C PHE A 58 2.00 -7.55 2.37
N THR A 59 0.83 -7.26 2.95
CA THR A 59 0.50 -7.76 4.28
C THR A 59 -0.38 -8.99 4.10
N ARG A 60 0.12 -10.13 4.58
CA ARG A 60 -0.53 -11.43 4.41
C ARG A 60 -1.17 -11.90 5.69
N PHE A 61 -2.34 -12.50 5.53
CA PHE A 61 -3.16 -13.04 6.63
C PHE A 61 -3.46 -14.54 6.38
N PRO A 62 -2.44 -15.41 6.40
CA PRO A 62 -2.61 -16.80 6.02
C PRO A 62 -3.60 -17.55 6.90
N ASP A 63 -3.79 -17.10 8.15
CA ASP A 63 -4.68 -17.71 9.12
C ASP A 63 -5.92 -16.85 9.45
N GLY A 64 -6.21 -15.86 8.57
CA GLY A 64 -7.33 -14.93 8.71
C GLY A 64 -6.98 -13.68 9.51
N VAL A 65 -7.88 -12.68 9.49
CA VAL A 65 -7.64 -11.37 10.09
C VAL A 65 -7.60 -11.37 11.62
N GLY A 66 -8.11 -12.41 12.26
CA GLY A 66 -8.02 -12.61 13.71
C GLY A 66 -6.69 -13.22 14.17
N ALA A 67 -5.80 -13.60 13.25
CA ALA A 67 -4.49 -14.18 13.52
C ALA A 67 -3.35 -13.24 13.14
N PRO A 68 -2.09 -13.50 13.56
CA PRO A 68 -0.96 -12.67 13.21
C PRO A 68 -0.75 -12.56 11.70
N SER A 69 -0.56 -11.32 11.23
CA SER A 69 -0.17 -11.01 9.86
C SER A 69 1.32 -10.73 9.76
N PHE A 70 1.86 -10.74 8.54
CA PHE A 70 3.25 -10.36 8.30
C PHE A 70 3.44 -9.64 6.96
N PHE A 71 4.47 -8.78 6.92
CA PHE A 71 4.91 -8.13 5.70
C PHE A 71 5.77 -9.06 4.86
N GLU A 72 5.45 -9.18 3.56
CA GLU A 72 6.24 -9.91 2.59
C GLU A 72 6.65 -8.98 1.45
N LYS A 73 7.96 -8.71 1.37
CA LYS A 73 8.57 -7.86 0.34
C LYS A 73 9.18 -8.70 -0.78
N HIS A 74 9.88 -9.77 -0.39
CA HIS A 74 10.50 -10.68 -1.33
C HIS A 74 9.49 -11.62 -1.97
N VAL A 75 9.59 -11.77 -3.28
CA VAL A 75 8.85 -12.81 -4.00
C VAL A 75 9.25 -14.18 -3.48
N LYS A 76 8.28 -14.99 -3.09
CA LYS A 76 8.50 -16.35 -2.59
C LYS A 76 9.14 -17.26 -3.63
N LYS A 77 9.99 -18.17 -3.16
CA LYS A 77 10.35 -19.37 -3.92
C LYS A 77 9.08 -20.12 -4.32
N GLY A 78 8.95 -20.43 -5.62
CA GLY A 78 7.75 -21.10 -6.17
C GLY A 78 6.68 -20.13 -6.65
N ALA A 79 6.95 -18.85 -6.74
CA ALA A 79 6.12 -17.93 -7.52
C ALA A 79 6.04 -18.40 -8.99
N PRO A 80 4.90 -18.17 -9.66
CA PRO A 80 4.76 -18.57 -11.05
C PRO A 80 5.83 -17.93 -11.94
N PRO A 81 6.38 -18.66 -12.92
CA PRO A 81 7.46 -18.13 -13.77
C PRO A 81 7.01 -16.96 -14.66
N TRP A 82 5.72 -16.79 -14.86
CA TRP A 82 5.14 -15.67 -15.60
C TRP A 82 4.94 -14.42 -14.75
N LEU A 83 5.09 -14.50 -13.41
CA LEU A 83 4.94 -13.35 -12.53
C LEU A 83 6.11 -12.37 -12.79
N ARG A 84 5.75 -11.16 -13.20
CA ARG A 84 6.75 -10.12 -13.34
C ARG A 84 7.31 -9.71 -11.97
N THR A 85 8.62 -9.57 -11.90
CA THR A 85 9.31 -9.10 -10.70
C THR A 85 10.24 -7.93 -11.03
N VAL A 86 10.60 -7.16 -10.02
CA VAL A 86 11.59 -6.10 -10.12
C VAL A 86 12.56 -6.14 -8.95
N LYS A 87 13.83 -5.97 -9.21
CA LYS A 87 14.89 -5.91 -8.20
C LYS A 87 15.14 -4.46 -7.82
N VAL A 88 14.90 -4.12 -6.57
CA VAL A 88 15.05 -2.76 -6.05
C VAL A 88 16.14 -2.74 -4.98
N PRO A 89 17.18 -1.92 -5.14
CA PRO A 89 18.21 -1.74 -4.12
C PRO A 89 17.60 -1.12 -2.85
N ARG A 90 17.82 -1.74 -1.70
CA ARG A 90 17.46 -1.15 -0.42
C ARG A 90 18.46 -0.05 -0.09
N ARG A 91 17.99 1.20 0.04
CA ARG A 91 18.84 2.27 0.60
C ARG A 91 19.10 1.93 2.06
N SER A 92 20.32 1.49 2.36
CA SER A 92 20.79 1.35 3.72
C SER A 92 21.23 2.74 4.19
N GLY A 93 20.73 3.17 5.36
CA GLY A 93 21.14 4.44 5.97
C GLY A 93 22.60 4.42 6.50
N ASP A 94 23.24 3.26 6.52
CA ASP A 94 24.61 3.08 7.02
C ASP A 94 25.59 2.97 5.84
N ALA A 95 26.44 3.96 5.70
CA ALA A 95 27.60 3.90 4.80
C ALA A 95 28.49 2.71 5.22
N GLY A 96 28.56 1.67 4.36
CA GLY A 96 29.45 0.52 4.54
C GLY A 96 28.81 -0.86 4.61
N ARG A 97 27.47 -1.00 4.61
CA ARG A 97 26.79 -2.28 4.45
C ARG A 97 26.57 -2.61 2.97
N ALA A 98 26.70 -3.90 2.63
CA ALA A 98 26.34 -4.39 1.30
C ALA A 98 24.90 -3.97 0.94
N VAL A 99 24.71 -3.46 -0.28
CA VAL A 99 23.38 -3.07 -0.78
C VAL A 99 22.53 -4.33 -0.87
N GLU A 100 21.55 -4.45 0.02
CA GLU A 100 20.56 -5.53 -0.06
C GLU A 100 19.63 -5.24 -1.23
N VAL A 101 19.49 -6.18 -2.14
CA VAL A 101 18.55 -6.10 -3.27
C VAL A 101 17.31 -6.91 -2.93
N ILE A 102 16.16 -6.27 -2.95
CA ILE A 102 14.87 -6.92 -2.72
C ILE A 102 14.19 -7.15 -4.07
N GLU A 103 13.75 -8.37 -4.31
CA GLU A 103 12.97 -8.74 -5.48
C GLU A 103 11.48 -8.67 -5.14
N TYR A 104 10.78 -7.67 -5.70
CA TYR A 104 9.36 -7.43 -5.48
C TYR A 104 8.51 -8.03 -6.59
N ALA A 105 7.29 -8.46 -6.24
CA ALA A 105 6.25 -8.76 -7.22
C ALA A 105 5.71 -7.47 -7.86
N MET A 106 5.36 -7.58 -9.14
CA MET A 106 4.61 -6.57 -9.88
C MET A 106 3.20 -7.13 -10.14
N ILE A 107 2.19 -6.46 -9.63
CA ILE A 107 0.78 -6.86 -9.80
C ILE A 107 0.16 -5.94 -10.86
N GLU A 108 0.13 -6.42 -12.10
CA GLU A 108 -0.20 -5.59 -13.26
C GLU A 108 -1.36 -6.14 -14.11
N ASP A 109 -1.79 -7.36 -13.82
CA ASP A 109 -2.85 -8.07 -14.53
C ASP A 109 -3.70 -8.92 -13.57
N LEU A 110 -4.80 -9.43 -14.09
CA LEU A 110 -5.75 -10.19 -13.29
C LEU A 110 -5.14 -11.47 -12.71
N ALA A 111 -4.30 -12.16 -13.46
CA ALA A 111 -3.66 -13.40 -13.00
C ALA A 111 -2.73 -13.14 -11.81
N SER A 112 -1.93 -12.08 -11.84
CA SER A 112 -1.04 -11.70 -10.75
C SER A 112 -1.83 -11.23 -9.51
N LEU A 113 -2.96 -10.56 -9.71
CA LEU A 113 -3.84 -10.14 -8.62
C LEU A 113 -4.51 -11.34 -7.94
N VAL A 114 -5.02 -12.31 -8.72
CA VAL A 114 -5.57 -13.58 -8.19
C VAL A 114 -4.49 -14.39 -7.46
N TRP A 115 -3.27 -14.41 -7.98
CA TRP A 115 -2.14 -15.04 -7.29
C TRP A 115 -1.89 -14.40 -5.91
N ALA A 116 -1.88 -13.06 -5.82
CA ALA A 116 -1.72 -12.35 -4.55
C ALA A 116 -2.87 -12.66 -3.57
N ALA A 117 -4.13 -12.66 -4.05
CA ALA A 117 -5.30 -13.03 -3.26
C ALA A 117 -5.19 -14.48 -2.72
N ASN A 118 -4.71 -15.43 -3.53
CA ASN A 118 -4.51 -16.82 -3.11
C ASN A 118 -3.43 -16.94 -2.01
N LEU A 119 -2.50 -16.00 -1.91
CA LEU A 119 -1.56 -15.89 -0.80
C LEU A 119 -2.16 -15.28 0.48
N ALA A 120 -3.46 -14.95 0.47
CA ALA A 120 -4.14 -14.16 1.49
C ALA A 120 -3.45 -12.79 1.72
N ALA A 121 -2.97 -12.16 0.65
CA ALA A 121 -2.47 -10.80 0.66
C ALA A 121 -3.68 -9.85 0.64
N LEU A 122 -4.07 -9.33 1.80
CA LEU A 122 -5.24 -8.46 1.94
C LEU A 122 -4.87 -6.97 1.83
N GLU A 123 -3.61 -6.64 2.11
CA GLU A 123 -3.12 -5.28 1.89
C GLU A 123 -2.00 -5.31 0.83
N LEU A 124 -2.12 -4.42 -0.14
CA LEU A 124 -1.18 -4.27 -1.25
C LEU A 124 -0.55 -2.87 -1.14
N HIS A 125 0.64 -2.81 -0.56
CA HIS A 125 1.35 -1.56 -0.34
C HIS A 125 2.27 -1.27 -1.51
N VAL A 126 2.12 -0.09 -2.10
CA VAL A 126 2.94 0.38 -3.23
C VAL A 126 3.59 1.73 -2.92
N PRO A 127 4.77 2.03 -3.49
CA PRO A 127 5.38 3.34 -3.37
C PRO A 127 4.67 4.38 -4.25
N MET A 128 4.93 5.66 -4.00
CA MET A 128 4.40 6.80 -4.78
C MET A 128 5.15 7.03 -6.10
N TRP A 129 6.08 6.17 -6.46
CA TRP A 129 6.84 6.17 -7.70
C TRP A 129 6.59 4.89 -8.50
N ARG A 130 6.80 4.94 -9.80
CA ARG A 130 6.78 3.76 -10.66
C ARG A 130 8.20 3.31 -10.95
N SER A 131 8.41 1.99 -10.96
CA SER A 131 9.68 1.42 -11.36
C SER A 131 9.94 1.67 -12.85
N VAL A 132 11.13 2.12 -13.19
CA VAL A 132 11.62 2.09 -14.57
C VAL A 132 12.17 0.71 -14.91
N ARG A 133 12.45 0.44 -16.20
CA ARG A 133 12.77 -0.93 -16.69
C ARG A 133 13.96 -1.59 -16.00
N ASP A 134 14.93 -0.81 -15.55
CA ASP A 134 16.13 -1.28 -14.86
C ASP A 134 15.95 -1.48 -13.33
N GLY A 135 14.74 -1.28 -12.80
CA GLY A 135 14.45 -1.37 -11.38
C GLY A 135 14.80 -0.11 -10.59
N SER A 136 15.26 0.95 -11.26
CA SER A 136 15.51 2.22 -10.59
C SER A 136 14.22 2.92 -10.17
N PHE A 137 14.38 3.88 -9.26
CA PHE A 137 13.27 4.70 -8.76
C PHE A 137 12.91 5.74 -9.81
N GLY A 138 11.66 5.70 -10.28
CA GLY A 138 11.11 6.76 -11.12
C GLY A 138 10.69 7.98 -10.28
N ASP A 139 10.31 9.03 -10.98
CA ASP A 139 9.72 10.20 -10.35
C ASP A 139 8.36 9.86 -9.71
N PHE A 140 8.01 10.61 -8.68
CA PHE A 140 6.74 10.46 -7.98
C PHE A 140 5.61 11.03 -8.83
N ASP A 141 4.56 10.24 -8.99
CA ASP A 141 3.30 10.64 -9.64
C ASP A 141 2.19 10.92 -8.62
N THR A 142 2.50 10.75 -7.34
CA THR A 142 1.54 10.93 -6.24
C THR A 142 2.28 11.41 -5.00
N MET A 143 1.69 12.34 -4.26
CA MET A 143 2.06 12.70 -2.90
C MET A 143 0.98 12.20 -1.96
N VAL A 144 1.34 11.64 -0.81
CA VAL A 144 0.38 11.08 0.16
C VAL A 144 0.66 11.64 1.54
N PHE A 145 -0.39 12.08 2.20
CA PHE A 145 -0.39 12.43 3.62
C PHE A 145 -1.18 11.36 4.38
N ASP A 146 -0.53 10.75 5.35
CA ASP A 146 -1.10 9.70 6.19
C ASP A 146 -1.43 10.30 7.57
N LEU A 147 -2.73 10.42 7.86
CA LEU A 147 -3.24 11.01 9.08
C LEU A 147 -3.58 9.90 10.08
N ASP A 148 -2.72 9.73 11.07
CA ASP A 148 -2.86 8.74 12.13
C ASP A 148 -3.27 9.42 13.44
N PRO A 149 -4.51 9.21 13.94
CA PRO A 149 -4.92 9.80 15.23
C PRO A 149 -4.21 9.11 16.38
N GLY A 150 -3.64 9.91 17.29
CA GLY A 150 -3.20 9.46 18.61
C GLY A 150 -4.34 9.62 19.62
N ALA A 151 -4.46 8.73 20.63
CA ALA A 151 -5.47 8.90 21.66
C ALA A 151 -5.26 10.22 22.43
N PRO A 152 -6.34 11.02 22.70
CA PRO A 152 -7.76 10.70 22.57
C PRO A 152 -8.39 11.00 21.20
N ALA A 153 -7.61 11.49 20.21
CA ALA A 153 -8.11 11.81 18.88
C ALA A 153 -8.68 10.58 18.14
N SER A 154 -9.66 10.81 17.31
CA SER A 154 -10.41 9.82 16.56
C SER A 154 -10.44 10.14 15.05
N MET A 155 -11.25 9.43 14.31
CA MET A 155 -11.51 9.73 12.88
C MET A 155 -12.12 11.13 12.69
N VAL A 156 -12.85 11.66 13.69
CA VAL A 156 -13.46 12.98 13.60
C VAL A 156 -12.38 14.06 13.51
N GLU A 157 -11.36 13.98 14.38
CA GLU A 157 -10.22 14.91 14.36
C GLU A 157 -9.39 14.72 13.08
N CYS A 158 -9.21 13.48 12.60
CA CYS A 158 -8.58 13.24 11.30
C CYS A 158 -9.31 13.92 10.15
N CYS A 159 -10.65 13.90 10.15
CA CYS A 159 -11.45 14.60 9.14
C CYS A 159 -11.30 16.13 9.22
N ALA A 160 -11.19 16.69 10.44
CA ALA A 160 -10.92 18.12 10.62
C ALA A 160 -9.54 18.49 10.04
N VAL A 161 -8.50 17.74 10.42
CA VAL A 161 -7.13 17.92 9.90
C VAL A 161 -7.07 17.75 8.39
N ALA A 162 -7.80 16.77 7.83
CA ALA A 162 -7.88 16.54 6.39
C ALA A 162 -8.46 17.75 5.65
N ARG A 163 -9.47 18.41 6.20
CA ARG A 163 -10.06 19.63 5.62
C ARG A 163 -9.07 20.79 5.62
N TRP A 164 -8.38 21.04 6.75
CA TRP A 164 -7.35 22.08 6.80
C TRP A 164 -6.21 21.80 5.83
N LEU A 165 -5.78 20.54 5.74
CA LEU A 165 -4.74 20.13 4.78
C LEU A 165 -5.22 20.30 3.32
N HIS A 166 -6.49 20.01 3.03
CA HIS A 166 -7.08 20.26 1.72
C HIS A 166 -7.00 21.76 1.34
N ASP A 167 -7.32 22.65 2.27
CA ASP A 167 -7.25 24.10 2.04
C ASP A 167 -5.79 24.55 1.82
N VAL A 168 -4.86 24.05 2.64
CA VAL A 168 -3.40 24.32 2.48
C VAL A 168 -2.88 23.81 1.13
N LEU A 169 -3.36 22.66 0.66
CA LEU A 169 -3.01 22.10 -0.64
C LEU A 169 -3.60 22.96 -1.78
N GLY A 170 -4.83 23.42 -1.64
CA GLY A 170 -5.47 24.33 -2.59
C GLY A 170 -4.69 25.65 -2.73
N ASP A 171 -4.27 26.25 -1.61
CA ASP A 171 -3.41 27.44 -1.60
C ASP A 171 -2.06 27.20 -2.31
N ALA A 172 -1.55 25.97 -2.24
CA ALA A 172 -0.32 25.55 -2.90
C ALA A 172 -0.50 25.15 -4.37
N GLY A 173 -1.72 25.26 -4.91
CA GLY A 173 -2.06 25.02 -6.31
C GLY A 173 -2.43 23.57 -6.65
N PHE A 174 -2.74 22.74 -5.66
CA PHE A 174 -3.22 21.36 -5.88
C PHE A 174 -4.75 21.33 -5.89
N GLU A 175 -5.32 21.21 -7.07
CA GLU A 175 -6.79 21.22 -7.26
C GLU A 175 -7.44 19.86 -6.94
N VAL A 176 -6.69 18.76 -7.09
CA VAL A 176 -7.20 17.40 -6.89
C VAL A 176 -6.61 16.78 -5.64
N VAL A 177 -7.46 16.52 -4.67
CA VAL A 177 -7.11 15.84 -3.42
C VAL A 177 -8.13 14.74 -3.15
N CYS A 178 -7.68 13.49 -3.10
CA CYS A 178 -8.54 12.32 -2.94
C CYS A 178 -8.39 11.73 -1.54
N PRO A 179 -9.40 11.85 -0.66
CA PRO A 179 -9.37 11.22 0.65
C PRO A 179 -9.67 9.71 0.55
N LYS A 180 -8.99 8.92 1.37
CA LYS A 180 -9.20 7.48 1.52
C LYS A 180 -9.07 7.10 2.98
N THR A 181 -10.03 6.33 3.53
CA THR A 181 -9.88 5.73 4.86
C THR A 181 -8.77 4.69 4.85
N SER A 182 -7.99 4.62 5.94
CA SER A 182 -6.90 3.62 6.05
C SER A 182 -7.41 2.19 6.24
N GLY A 183 -8.70 2.03 6.57
CA GLY A 183 -9.29 0.73 6.91
C GLY A 183 -9.16 0.36 8.39
N SER A 184 -8.46 1.19 9.18
CA SER A 184 -8.36 1.07 10.64
C SER A 184 -8.90 2.36 11.29
N LYS A 185 -8.04 3.25 11.74
CA LYS A 185 -8.41 4.47 12.48
C LYS A 185 -8.02 5.77 11.80
N GLY A 186 -7.24 5.71 10.73
CA GLY A 186 -6.66 6.87 10.06
C GLY A 186 -7.29 7.19 8.71
N LEU A 187 -6.85 8.31 8.15
CA LEU A 187 -7.26 8.82 6.84
C LEU A 187 -6.02 9.16 6.01
N GLN A 188 -6.06 8.89 4.72
CA GLN A 188 -5.01 9.23 3.78
C GLN A 188 -5.52 10.24 2.76
N LEU A 189 -4.71 11.23 2.42
CA LEU A 189 -4.97 12.18 1.35
C LEU A 189 -3.98 11.93 0.21
N TYR A 190 -4.51 11.58 -0.95
CA TYR A 190 -3.74 11.36 -2.16
C TYR A 190 -3.81 12.58 -3.05
N VAL A 191 -2.65 13.09 -3.45
CA VAL A 191 -2.50 14.25 -4.32
C VAL A 191 -1.76 13.81 -5.59
N PRO A 192 -2.43 13.71 -6.74
CA PRO A 192 -1.78 13.43 -8.01
C PRO A 192 -0.73 14.50 -8.35
N LEU A 193 0.37 14.09 -8.93
CA LEU A 193 1.44 14.97 -9.37
C LEU A 193 1.56 14.91 -10.89
N ASP A 194 1.18 15.99 -11.55
CA ASP A 194 1.36 16.20 -12.98
C ASP A 194 1.93 17.60 -13.22
N PRO A 195 3.15 17.73 -13.75
CA PRO A 195 4.07 16.63 -14.07
C PRO A 195 4.60 15.90 -12.85
N ARG A 196 5.13 14.69 -13.08
CA ARG A 196 5.86 13.91 -12.06
C ARG A 196 7.06 14.71 -11.56
N ARG A 197 7.45 14.45 -10.30
CA ARG A 197 8.54 15.19 -9.65
C ARG A 197 9.53 14.24 -8.97
N PRO A 198 10.82 14.63 -8.87
CA PRO A 198 11.82 13.90 -8.07
C PRO A 198 11.36 13.68 -6.64
N GLY A 199 11.63 12.49 -6.10
CA GLY A 199 11.09 12.09 -4.79
C GLY A 199 11.60 12.90 -3.60
N ASP A 200 12.76 13.51 -3.69
CA ASP A 200 13.31 14.44 -2.69
C ASP A 200 12.60 15.79 -2.70
N GLU A 201 12.24 16.31 -3.87
CA GLU A 201 11.42 17.52 -4.01
C GLU A 201 10.02 17.30 -3.42
N VAL A 202 9.36 16.18 -3.76
CA VAL A 202 8.05 15.83 -3.22
C VAL A 202 8.08 15.69 -1.71
N ARG A 203 9.14 15.07 -1.17
CA ARG A 203 9.31 14.92 0.27
C ARG A 203 9.52 16.27 0.96
N ALA A 204 10.33 17.14 0.38
CA ALA A 204 10.56 18.47 0.93
C ALA A 204 9.27 19.30 0.92
N LEU A 205 8.50 19.25 -0.17
CA LEU A 205 7.21 19.92 -0.31
C LEU A 205 6.19 19.40 0.73
N ALA A 206 5.98 18.08 0.79
CA ALA A 206 5.06 17.46 1.74
C ALA A 206 5.40 17.82 3.19
N HIS A 207 6.70 17.79 3.54
CA HIS A 207 7.15 18.17 4.88
C HIS A 207 6.95 19.67 5.15
N GLY A 208 7.14 20.54 4.15
CA GLY A 208 6.88 21.98 4.28
C GLY A 208 5.41 22.27 4.54
N LEU A 209 4.50 21.60 3.83
CA LEU A 209 3.04 21.73 4.01
C LEU A 209 2.60 21.19 5.38
N ALA A 210 3.12 20.03 5.80
CA ALA A 210 2.83 19.48 7.13
C ALA A 210 3.30 20.39 8.27
N ARG A 211 4.47 21.02 8.14
CA ARG A 211 4.96 22.01 9.11
C ARG A 211 4.14 23.31 9.11
N ARG A 212 3.63 23.74 7.96
CA ARG A 212 2.69 24.86 7.90
C ARG A 212 1.44 24.53 8.72
N LEU A 213 0.86 23.37 8.47
CA LEU A 213 -0.34 22.91 9.17
C LEU A 213 -0.12 22.76 10.69
N GLU A 214 1.04 22.23 11.11
CA GLU A 214 1.41 22.13 12.53
C GLU A 214 1.54 23.51 13.20
N ARG A 215 2.08 24.52 12.52
CA ARG A 215 2.15 25.89 13.05
C ARG A 215 0.79 26.54 13.19
N ASP A 216 -0.12 26.26 12.23
CA ASP A 216 -1.46 26.85 12.21
C ASP A 216 -2.40 26.15 13.19
N HIS A 217 -2.13 24.87 13.54
CA HIS A 217 -2.93 24.02 14.43
C HIS A 217 -2.05 23.18 15.37
N PRO A 218 -1.25 23.81 16.25
CA PRO A 218 -0.24 23.11 17.07
C PRO A 218 -0.84 22.17 18.12
N GLU A 219 -2.12 22.35 18.47
CA GLU A 219 -2.85 21.50 19.41
C GLU A 219 -3.39 20.20 18.76
N ALA A 220 -3.48 20.18 17.42
CA ALA A 220 -4.13 19.09 16.68
C ALA A 220 -3.18 18.35 15.74
N VAL A 221 -2.06 18.95 15.36
CA VAL A 221 -1.17 18.40 14.32
C VAL A 221 0.26 18.30 14.80
N VAL A 222 0.86 17.11 14.57
CA VAL A 222 2.28 16.84 14.78
C VAL A 222 2.87 16.33 13.47
N SER A 223 3.76 17.08 12.85
CA SER A 223 4.44 16.68 11.60
C SER A 223 5.60 15.72 11.81
N ASN A 224 6.03 15.51 13.05
CA ASN A 224 7.16 14.64 13.37
C ASN A 224 6.72 13.17 13.35
N MET A 225 7.45 12.36 12.56
CA MET A 225 7.17 10.92 12.39
C MET A 225 7.56 10.05 13.60
N ARG A 226 8.25 10.59 14.60
CA ARG A 226 8.68 9.83 15.79
C ARG A 226 7.49 9.52 16.69
N ARG A 227 7.31 8.23 17.02
CA ARG A 227 6.18 7.75 17.83
C ARG A 227 6.16 8.33 19.26
N ASP A 228 7.32 8.56 19.84
CA ASP A 228 7.48 9.12 21.20
C ASP A 228 7.03 10.57 21.32
N LEU A 229 6.92 11.30 20.22
CA LEU A 229 6.46 12.68 20.16
C LEU A 229 4.96 12.81 19.83
N ARG A 230 4.31 11.72 19.43
CA ARG A 230 2.88 11.68 19.13
C ARG A 230 2.09 11.52 20.44
N LYS A 231 1.99 12.60 21.21
CA LYS A 231 1.03 12.67 22.31
C LYS A 231 -0.26 13.22 21.72
N GLY A 232 -1.31 12.39 21.75
CA GLY A 232 -2.64 12.76 21.30
C GLY A 232 -3.27 13.83 22.17
#